data_aea164a9a321d75bc4453015fe047dde
#
_entry.id   aea164a9a321d75bc4453015fe047dde
#
_cell.length_a   1.000
_cell.length_b   1.000
_cell.length_c   1.000
_cell.angle_alpha   90.00
_cell.angle_beta   90.00
_cell.angle_gamma   90.00
#
_symmetry.space_group_name_H-M   'P 1'
#
loop_
_entity.id
_entity.type
_entity.pdbx_description
1 polymer ?
#
loop_
_entity_poly.entity_id
_entity_poly.type
_entity_poly.pdbx_seq_one_letter_code
_entity_poly.pdbx_strand_id
1 'polypeptide(L)'
;MNKKSFCWLLLGLVILCIAFLVKSQQTTQLDHTNYLQNTRPTLFFHGYGSSANAEKHMTDTAKKAGVTETVITANVANDGQVKLTGTIPKGAVNPIIKVEYQNNRTPDPKVISHYAYQVVKKLQDTYHFKEMNVVAHSMGNMSVLYYLLEHGSDENLPKIVKQVAIANHVAGLEGMNLPQGLALDSQTGKPSSMNEQYQQLLGLREVYPENQIDVLNIYGDIGGETDGSVLNISSKALRYLFLQILMSRKSLMKLMSSQTMFWAIRWTKVKSNKP
;
A
#
# COMPACT_ATOMS: atom_id res chain seq x y z
N MET A 1 10.66 49.94 39.96
CA MET A 1 9.51 49.56 39.15
C MET A 1 8.28 49.57 40.07
N ASN A 2 7.26 50.35 39.70
CA ASN A 2 6.04 50.51 40.55
C ASN A 2 5.22 49.20 40.50
N LYS A 3 4.63 48.80 41.64
CA LYS A 3 3.82 47.57 41.76
C LYS A 3 2.75 47.45 40.64
N LYS A 4 2.17 48.57 40.23
CA LYS A 4 1.21 48.59 39.12
C LYS A 4 1.87 48.22 37.77
N SER A 5 3.04 48.69 37.46
CA SER A 5 3.76 48.36 36.21
C SER A 5 4.18 46.89 36.19
N PHE A 6 4.51 46.30 37.34
CA PHE A 6 4.84 44.87 37.46
C PHE A 6 3.61 43.96 37.19
N CYS A 7 2.42 44.38 37.71
CA CYS A 7 1.18 43.64 37.45
C CYS A 7 0.79 43.66 35.95
N TRP A 8 0.95 44.79 35.28
CA TRP A 8 0.67 44.89 33.84
C TRP A 8 1.61 44.05 32.98
N LEU A 9 2.89 43.95 33.35
CA LEU A 9 3.87 43.07 32.71
C LEU A 9 3.53 41.59 32.87
N LEU A 10 3.13 41.19 34.07
CA LEU A 10 2.69 39.81 34.34
C LEU A 10 1.42 39.49 33.54
N LEU A 11 0.45 40.38 33.50
CA LEU A 11 -0.80 40.18 32.76
C LEU A 11 -0.51 40.04 31.25
N GLY A 12 0.38 40.84 30.70
CA GLY A 12 0.82 40.76 29.31
C GLY A 12 1.51 39.43 28.98
N LEU A 13 2.36 38.92 29.88
CA LEU A 13 3.02 37.61 29.74
C LEU A 13 2.01 36.44 29.78
N VAL A 14 1.01 36.51 30.66
CA VAL A 14 -0.06 35.50 30.75
C VAL A 14 -0.89 35.49 29.48
N ILE A 15 -1.27 36.66 28.95
CA ILE A 15 -2.02 36.77 27.69
C ILE A 15 -1.18 36.22 26.50
N LEU A 16 0.11 36.50 26.44
CA LEU A 16 1.02 35.95 25.43
C LEU A 16 1.14 34.42 25.55
N CYS A 17 1.26 33.88 26.75
CA CYS A 17 1.28 32.45 26.99
C CYS A 17 -0.04 31.78 26.57
N ILE A 18 -1.19 32.38 26.91
CA ILE A 18 -2.51 31.88 26.51
C ILE A 18 -2.65 31.96 24.98
N ALA A 19 -2.25 33.05 24.32
CA ALA A 19 -2.27 33.18 22.88
C ALA A 19 -1.34 32.16 22.20
N PHE A 20 -0.18 31.87 22.78
CA PHE A 20 0.72 30.85 22.29
C PHE A 20 0.15 29.44 22.47
N LEU A 21 -0.47 29.14 23.59
CA LEU A 21 -1.16 27.88 23.86
C LEU A 21 -2.37 27.68 22.93
N VAL A 22 -3.16 28.73 22.70
CA VAL A 22 -4.30 28.69 21.75
C VAL A 22 -3.79 28.50 20.32
N LYS A 23 -2.69 29.15 19.95
CA LYS A 23 -2.08 28.98 18.63
C LYS A 23 -1.43 27.60 18.46
N SER A 24 -0.90 27.00 19.53
CA SER A 24 -0.38 25.63 19.51
C SER A 24 -1.47 24.57 19.53
N GLN A 25 -2.69 24.92 19.94
CA GLN A 25 -3.89 24.07 19.87
C GLN A 25 -4.72 24.29 18.60
N GLN A 26 -4.33 25.17 17.69
CA GLN A 26 -4.83 25.11 16.32
C GLN A 26 -4.29 23.82 15.72
N THR A 27 -4.94 22.70 16.06
CA THR A 27 -4.98 21.51 15.22
C THR A 27 -5.28 22.03 13.84
N THR A 28 -4.30 21.93 12.95
CA THR A 28 -4.49 22.19 11.52
C THR A 28 -5.69 21.34 11.15
N GLN A 29 -6.85 21.97 10.96
CA GLN A 29 -8.04 21.24 10.51
C GLN A 29 -7.64 20.68 9.15
N LEU A 30 -7.42 19.36 9.13
CA LEU A 30 -6.95 18.66 7.96
C LEU A 30 -8.01 18.82 6.88
N ASP A 31 -7.64 19.35 5.73
CA ASP A 31 -8.56 19.53 4.60
C ASP A 31 -8.82 18.15 3.97
N HIS A 32 -9.84 17.49 4.47
CA HIS A 32 -10.30 16.18 3.97
C HIS A 32 -10.95 16.27 2.58
N THR A 33 -11.23 17.47 2.08
CA THR A 33 -11.98 17.65 0.82
C THR A 33 -11.19 17.26 -0.41
N ASN A 34 -9.85 17.20 -0.31
CA ASN A 34 -8.94 16.84 -1.39
C ASN A 34 -8.85 15.34 -1.63
N TYR A 35 -9.40 14.49 -0.77
CA TYR A 35 -9.28 13.03 -0.82
C TYR A 35 -10.65 12.37 -0.91
N LEU A 36 -10.69 11.21 -1.58
CA LEU A 36 -11.87 10.36 -1.51
C LEU A 36 -12.05 9.88 -0.08
N GLN A 37 -13.24 10.13 0.48
CA GLN A 37 -13.59 9.68 1.82
C GLN A 37 -14.50 8.47 1.71
N ASN A 38 -14.07 7.35 2.24
CA ASN A 38 -14.85 6.12 2.32
C ASN A 38 -14.39 5.28 3.52
N THR A 39 -15.11 4.22 3.84
CA THR A 39 -14.77 3.31 4.94
C THR A 39 -13.92 2.12 4.50
N ARG A 40 -13.47 2.09 3.23
CA ARG A 40 -12.66 1.02 2.68
C ARG A 40 -11.26 1.05 3.29
N PRO A 41 -10.79 -0.06 3.90
CA PRO A 41 -9.46 -0.13 4.46
C PRO A 41 -8.38 -0.21 3.37
N THR A 42 -7.19 0.28 3.70
CA THR A 42 -5.98 0.06 2.92
C THR A 42 -4.98 -0.76 3.73
N LEU A 43 -4.61 -1.93 3.22
CA LEU A 43 -3.67 -2.84 3.85
C LEU A 43 -2.27 -2.60 3.27
N PHE A 44 -1.27 -2.49 4.14
CA PHE A 44 0.14 -2.30 3.77
C PHE A 44 0.94 -3.56 4.08
N PHE A 45 1.62 -4.11 3.08
CA PHE A 45 2.42 -5.33 3.16
C PHE A 45 3.89 -5.02 2.93
N HIS A 46 4.73 -5.27 3.92
CA HIS A 46 6.18 -5.01 3.87
C HIS A 46 6.96 -6.07 3.07
N GLY A 47 8.21 -5.75 2.76
CA GLY A 47 9.15 -6.63 2.05
C GLY A 47 9.83 -7.67 2.94
N TYR A 48 10.66 -8.52 2.31
CA TYR A 48 11.46 -9.56 2.96
C TYR A 48 12.39 -9.00 4.03
N GLY A 49 12.41 -9.62 5.21
CA GLY A 49 13.24 -9.21 6.34
C GLY A 49 12.91 -7.85 6.93
N SER A 50 11.78 -7.26 6.54
CA SER A 50 11.30 -5.95 6.99
C SER A 50 10.22 -6.09 8.07
N SER A 51 9.50 -5.02 8.35
CA SER A 51 8.44 -4.96 9.36
C SER A 51 7.42 -3.87 8.99
N ALA A 52 6.30 -3.82 9.70
CA ALA A 52 5.31 -2.75 9.59
C ALA A 52 5.88 -1.33 9.84
N ASN A 53 7.10 -1.24 10.36
CA ASN A 53 7.78 0.05 10.52
C ASN A 53 8.27 0.64 9.18
N ALA A 54 8.47 -0.19 8.15
CA ALA A 54 8.84 0.29 6.81
C ALA A 54 7.77 1.21 6.20
N GLU A 55 6.50 0.95 6.49
CA GLU A 55 5.37 1.75 6.01
C GLU A 55 5.09 2.99 6.87
N LYS A 56 5.81 3.15 8.01
CA LYS A 56 5.56 4.23 8.97
C LYS A 56 5.57 5.61 8.32
N HIS A 57 6.56 5.89 7.45
CA HIS A 57 6.64 7.18 6.78
C HIS A 57 5.42 7.45 5.89
N MET A 58 4.97 6.46 5.11
CA MET A 58 3.80 6.59 4.24
C MET A 58 2.52 6.78 5.06
N THR A 59 2.35 5.99 6.11
CA THR A 59 1.14 6.04 6.96
C THR A 59 1.08 7.31 7.81
N ASP A 60 2.21 7.78 8.34
CA ASP A 60 2.29 9.06 9.06
C ASP A 60 2.02 10.24 8.12
N THR A 61 2.52 10.19 6.88
CA THR A 61 2.25 11.20 5.86
C THR A 61 0.76 11.22 5.50
N ALA A 62 0.13 10.06 5.35
CA ALA A 62 -1.31 9.96 5.12
C ALA A 62 -2.13 10.57 6.27
N LYS A 63 -1.75 10.29 7.53
CA LYS A 63 -2.37 10.93 8.70
C LYS A 63 -2.17 12.44 8.68
N LYS A 64 -0.93 12.89 8.51
CA LYS A 64 -0.58 14.32 8.49
C LYS A 64 -1.28 15.07 7.36
N ALA A 65 -1.53 14.42 6.24
CA ALA A 65 -2.25 14.99 5.11
C ALA A 65 -3.78 14.93 5.26
N GLY A 66 -4.31 14.33 6.33
CA GLY A 66 -5.75 14.22 6.56
C GLY A 66 -6.46 13.14 5.74
N VAL A 67 -5.72 12.21 5.16
CA VAL A 67 -6.30 11.06 4.43
C VAL A 67 -7.04 10.15 5.39
N THR A 68 -6.47 9.92 6.56
CA THR A 68 -7.01 9.07 7.62
C THR A 68 -6.56 9.52 9.00
N GLU A 69 -7.36 9.24 10.01
CA GLU A 69 -6.96 9.35 11.42
C GLU A 69 -6.66 7.98 12.05
N THR A 70 -7.07 6.90 11.37
CA THR A 70 -7.03 5.53 11.89
C THR A 70 -5.94 4.70 11.24
N VAL A 71 -4.92 4.34 12.02
CA VAL A 71 -3.87 3.38 11.61
C VAL A 71 -3.74 2.32 12.70
N ILE A 72 -3.92 1.06 12.32
CA ILE A 72 -3.75 -0.10 13.21
C ILE A 72 -2.69 -1.05 12.65
N THR A 73 -2.31 -2.07 13.43
CA THR A 73 -1.40 -3.12 12.98
C THR A 73 -2.05 -4.49 13.11
N ALA A 74 -1.96 -5.31 12.07
CA ALA A 74 -2.29 -6.71 12.07
C ALA A 74 -0.99 -7.52 12.23
N ASN A 75 -0.78 -8.09 13.41
CA ASN A 75 0.42 -8.87 13.74
C ASN A 75 0.13 -10.34 13.45
N VAL A 76 0.90 -10.94 12.56
CA VAL A 76 0.77 -12.33 12.12
C VAL A 76 1.87 -13.15 12.79
N ALA A 77 1.48 -14.09 13.62
CA ALA A 77 2.39 -15.05 14.26
C ALA A 77 2.89 -16.10 13.24
N ASN A 78 3.91 -16.89 13.64
CA ASN A 78 4.50 -17.90 12.76
C ASN A 78 3.51 -19.00 12.33
N ASP A 79 2.48 -19.24 13.13
CA ASP A 79 1.40 -20.19 12.83
C ASP A 79 0.22 -19.57 12.04
N GLY A 80 0.34 -18.28 11.67
CA GLY A 80 -0.70 -17.56 10.94
C GLY A 80 -1.76 -16.90 11.81
N GLN A 81 -1.74 -17.06 13.15
CA GLN A 81 -2.68 -16.35 14.01
C GLN A 81 -2.49 -14.84 13.92
N VAL A 82 -3.60 -14.10 13.82
CA VAL A 82 -3.60 -12.64 13.65
C VAL A 82 -4.13 -11.94 14.90
N LYS A 83 -3.29 -11.07 15.47
CA LYS A 83 -3.66 -10.16 16.56
C LYS A 83 -3.68 -8.71 16.05
N LEU A 84 -4.81 -8.03 16.21
CA LEU A 84 -4.93 -6.61 15.89
C LEU A 84 -4.42 -5.76 17.06
N THR A 85 -3.56 -4.78 16.75
CA THR A 85 -3.13 -3.74 17.69
C THR A 85 -3.73 -2.41 17.25
N GLY A 86 -4.61 -1.85 18.08
CA GLY A 86 -5.49 -0.75 17.74
C GLY A 86 -6.89 -1.21 17.35
N THR A 87 -7.77 -0.24 17.10
CA THR A 87 -9.18 -0.48 16.73
C THR A 87 -9.58 0.46 15.61
N ILE A 88 -10.43 -0.01 14.71
CA ILE A 88 -11.06 0.81 13.66
C ILE A 88 -12.44 1.23 14.18
N PRO A 89 -12.65 2.52 14.49
CA PRO A 89 -13.97 3.02 14.91
C PRO A 89 -15.01 2.83 13.80
N LYS A 90 -16.28 2.69 14.18
CA LYS A 90 -17.39 2.67 13.22
C LYS A 90 -17.39 3.98 12.41
N GLY A 91 -17.41 3.87 11.09
CA GLY A 91 -17.40 5.01 10.19
C GLY A 91 -16.01 5.65 9.99
N ALA A 92 -14.93 5.02 10.48
CA ALA A 92 -13.57 5.50 10.23
C ALA A 92 -13.32 5.73 8.73
N VAL A 93 -12.77 6.90 8.40
CA VAL A 93 -12.49 7.29 7.01
C VAL A 93 -11.11 6.76 6.61
N ASN A 94 -11.06 6.05 5.49
CA ASN A 94 -9.84 5.52 4.88
C ASN A 94 -8.90 4.82 5.89
N PRO A 95 -9.38 3.90 6.74
CA PRO A 95 -8.55 3.29 7.76
C PRO A 95 -7.36 2.54 7.12
N ILE A 96 -6.20 2.63 7.76
CA ILE A 96 -4.98 1.95 7.32
C ILE A 96 -4.65 0.82 8.27
N ILE A 97 -4.32 -0.33 7.71
CA ILE A 97 -3.84 -1.50 8.44
C ILE A 97 -2.43 -1.83 7.96
N LYS A 98 -1.44 -1.73 8.83
CA LYS A 98 -0.10 -2.23 8.57
C LYS A 98 -0.05 -3.70 8.93
N VAL A 99 0.45 -4.53 8.01
CA VAL A 99 0.65 -5.96 8.25
C VAL A 99 2.06 -6.17 8.79
N GLU A 100 2.19 -6.92 9.88
CA GLU A 100 3.46 -7.29 10.51
C GLU A 100 3.59 -8.81 10.53
N TYR A 101 4.55 -9.36 9.80
CA TYR A 101 4.85 -10.79 9.79
C TYR A 101 5.97 -11.12 10.79
N GLN A 102 5.69 -11.96 11.78
CA GLN A 102 6.72 -12.47 12.68
C GLN A 102 7.76 -13.29 11.91
N ASN A 103 7.32 -14.15 11.00
CA ASN A 103 8.19 -14.84 10.03
C ASN A 103 8.34 -14.00 8.76
N ASN A 104 9.09 -12.92 8.86
CA ASN A 104 9.28 -11.95 7.77
C ASN A 104 10.34 -12.36 6.74
N ARG A 105 10.94 -13.56 6.85
CA ARG A 105 12.00 -14.06 5.97
C ARG A 105 11.61 -15.35 5.24
N THR A 106 10.35 -15.74 5.25
CA THR A 106 9.89 -16.87 4.45
C THR A 106 9.53 -16.42 3.04
N PRO A 107 10.15 -16.98 2.00
CA PRO A 107 9.73 -16.75 0.61
C PRO A 107 8.69 -17.77 0.14
N ASP A 108 8.30 -18.75 0.97
CA ASP A 108 7.36 -19.83 0.60
C ASP A 108 5.99 -19.24 0.20
N PRO A 109 5.57 -19.43 -1.07
CA PRO A 109 4.31 -18.88 -1.57
C PRO A 109 3.10 -19.29 -0.76
N LYS A 110 3.04 -20.54 -0.28
CA LYS A 110 1.92 -21.05 0.51
C LYS A 110 1.84 -20.36 1.87
N VAL A 111 2.99 -20.13 2.50
CA VAL A 111 3.05 -19.47 3.81
C VAL A 111 2.66 -18.00 3.70
N ILE A 112 3.23 -17.27 2.73
CA ILE A 112 2.93 -15.83 2.59
C ILE A 112 1.49 -15.58 2.10
N SER A 113 0.95 -16.46 1.27
CA SER A 113 -0.46 -16.44 0.88
C SER A 113 -1.37 -16.68 2.08
N HIS A 114 -1.08 -17.73 2.85
CA HIS A 114 -1.83 -18.05 4.07
C HIS A 114 -1.82 -16.89 5.07
N TYR A 115 -0.67 -16.23 5.29
CA TYR A 115 -0.60 -15.06 6.17
C TYR A 115 -1.47 -13.91 5.67
N ALA A 116 -1.43 -13.61 4.38
CA ALA A 116 -2.29 -12.58 3.79
C ALA A 116 -3.78 -12.94 3.94
N TYR A 117 -4.15 -14.20 3.68
CA TYR A 117 -5.51 -14.71 3.88
C TYR A 117 -5.98 -14.54 5.34
N GLN A 118 -5.15 -14.93 6.32
CA GLN A 118 -5.51 -14.81 7.73
C GLN A 118 -5.73 -13.35 8.15
N VAL A 119 -4.94 -12.42 7.63
CA VAL A 119 -5.14 -10.98 7.87
C VAL A 119 -6.48 -10.53 7.30
N VAL A 120 -6.75 -10.84 6.02
CA VAL A 120 -8.00 -10.46 5.36
C VAL A 120 -9.20 -11.07 6.06
N LYS A 121 -9.14 -12.36 6.39
CA LYS A 121 -10.19 -13.08 7.12
C LYS A 121 -10.44 -12.46 8.49
N LYS A 122 -9.39 -12.18 9.26
CA LYS A 122 -9.51 -11.54 10.58
C LYS A 122 -10.18 -10.17 10.51
N LEU A 123 -9.82 -9.36 9.51
CA LEU A 123 -10.41 -8.05 9.31
C LEU A 123 -11.86 -8.15 8.85
N GLN A 124 -12.17 -9.09 7.96
CA GLN A 124 -13.52 -9.37 7.52
C GLN A 124 -14.42 -9.79 8.69
N ASP A 125 -13.97 -10.73 9.52
CA ASP A 125 -14.72 -11.23 10.66
C ASP A 125 -14.94 -10.16 11.73
N THR A 126 -13.98 -9.22 11.86
CA THR A 126 -14.04 -8.17 12.90
C THR A 126 -14.81 -6.94 12.46
N TYR A 127 -14.67 -6.52 11.20
CA TYR A 127 -15.16 -5.22 10.72
C TYR A 127 -16.15 -5.33 9.55
N HIS A 128 -16.31 -6.51 8.96
CA HIS A 128 -17.25 -6.81 7.87
C HIS A 128 -17.03 -5.97 6.60
N PHE A 129 -15.77 -5.65 6.29
CA PHE A 129 -15.41 -4.98 5.05
C PHE A 129 -15.78 -5.85 3.84
N LYS A 130 -16.30 -5.21 2.77
CA LYS A 130 -16.61 -5.88 1.51
C LYS A 130 -15.59 -5.58 0.42
N GLU A 131 -14.81 -4.54 0.61
CA GLU A 131 -13.79 -4.07 -0.32
C GLU A 131 -12.59 -3.57 0.47
N MET A 132 -11.41 -3.69 -0.13
CA MET A 132 -10.16 -3.18 0.41
C MET A 132 -9.24 -2.67 -0.68
N ASN A 133 -8.29 -1.82 -0.31
CA ASN A 133 -7.14 -1.47 -1.13
C ASN A 133 -5.89 -2.14 -0.54
N VAL A 134 -4.88 -2.33 -1.38
CA VAL A 134 -3.59 -2.85 -0.94
C VAL A 134 -2.44 -1.96 -1.41
N VAL A 135 -1.44 -1.81 -0.57
CA VAL A 135 -0.12 -1.25 -0.89
C VAL A 135 0.90 -2.30 -0.49
N ALA A 136 1.70 -2.75 -1.43
CA ALA A 136 2.62 -3.84 -1.18
C ALA A 136 4.02 -3.49 -1.70
N HIS A 137 5.05 -3.78 -0.90
CA HIS A 137 6.44 -3.57 -1.25
C HIS A 137 7.19 -4.90 -1.36
N SER A 138 7.96 -5.07 -2.45
CA SER A 138 8.84 -6.23 -2.66
C SER A 138 8.11 -7.56 -2.42
N MET A 139 8.55 -8.41 -1.49
CA MET A 139 7.91 -9.68 -1.13
C MET A 139 6.42 -9.51 -0.72
N GLY A 140 6.04 -8.36 -0.16
CA GLY A 140 4.63 -8.07 0.14
C GLY A 140 3.74 -8.16 -1.09
N ASN A 141 4.25 -7.82 -2.29
CA ASN A 141 3.51 -8.03 -3.54
C ASN A 141 3.25 -9.51 -3.79
N MET A 142 4.23 -10.37 -3.50
CA MET A 142 4.06 -11.82 -3.69
C MET A 142 3.00 -12.37 -2.73
N SER A 143 2.97 -11.89 -1.47
CA SER A 143 1.89 -12.25 -0.53
C SER A 143 0.52 -11.92 -1.08
N VAL A 144 0.35 -10.72 -1.66
CA VAL A 144 -0.92 -10.28 -2.26
C VAL A 144 -1.26 -11.09 -3.52
N LEU A 145 -0.29 -11.32 -4.41
CA LEU A 145 -0.53 -12.04 -5.67
C LEU A 145 -0.90 -13.50 -5.43
N TYR A 146 -0.20 -14.20 -4.53
CA TYR A 146 -0.56 -15.58 -4.18
C TYR A 146 -1.87 -15.67 -3.41
N TYR A 147 -2.15 -14.72 -2.50
CA TYR A 147 -3.47 -14.61 -1.87
C TYR A 147 -4.57 -14.50 -2.93
N LEU A 148 -4.36 -13.66 -3.93
CA LEU A 148 -5.33 -13.46 -4.99
C LEU A 148 -5.48 -14.70 -5.89
N LEU A 149 -4.37 -15.39 -6.19
CA LEU A 149 -4.40 -16.63 -6.96
C LEU A 149 -5.23 -17.70 -6.27
N GLU A 150 -5.13 -17.80 -4.94
CA GLU A 150 -5.80 -18.85 -4.15
C GLU A 150 -7.22 -18.46 -3.72
N HIS A 151 -7.47 -17.16 -3.47
CA HIS A 151 -8.70 -16.69 -2.82
C HIS A 151 -9.42 -15.57 -3.57
N GLY A 152 -8.89 -15.11 -4.70
CA GLY A 152 -9.43 -13.94 -5.43
C GLY A 152 -10.85 -14.12 -5.95
N SER A 153 -11.28 -15.36 -6.16
CA SER A 153 -12.64 -15.71 -6.59
C SER A 153 -13.62 -15.97 -5.44
N ASP A 154 -13.16 -15.96 -4.18
CA ASP A 154 -14.07 -16.19 -3.03
C ASP A 154 -14.92 -14.94 -2.78
N GLU A 155 -16.21 -15.04 -3.05
CA GLU A 155 -17.19 -13.96 -2.88
C GLU A 155 -17.44 -13.60 -1.40
N ASN A 156 -17.04 -14.45 -0.46
CA ASN A 156 -17.17 -14.18 0.97
C ASN A 156 -16.04 -13.32 1.51
N LEU A 157 -14.97 -13.11 0.74
CA LEU A 157 -13.83 -12.25 1.13
C LEU A 157 -13.94 -10.86 0.53
N PRO A 158 -13.34 -9.85 1.19
CA PRO A 158 -13.30 -8.50 0.67
C PRO A 158 -12.57 -8.44 -0.69
N LYS A 159 -13.19 -7.78 -1.66
CA LYS A 159 -12.59 -7.60 -2.98
C LYS A 159 -11.49 -6.54 -2.93
N ILE A 160 -10.33 -6.82 -3.52
CA ILE A 160 -9.31 -5.79 -3.75
C ILE A 160 -9.80 -4.91 -4.90
N VAL A 161 -9.84 -3.59 -4.68
CA VAL A 161 -10.32 -2.61 -5.66
C VAL A 161 -9.15 -1.80 -6.23
N LYS A 162 -8.14 -1.52 -5.39
CA LYS A 162 -6.93 -0.81 -5.80
C LYS A 162 -5.71 -1.51 -5.24
N GLN A 163 -4.68 -1.62 -6.09
CA GLN A 163 -3.39 -2.16 -5.71
C GLN A 163 -2.28 -1.17 -6.08
N VAL A 164 -1.45 -0.84 -5.11
CA VAL A 164 -0.16 -0.18 -5.35
C VAL A 164 0.92 -1.22 -5.15
N ALA A 165 1.59 -1.60 -6.25
CA ALA A 165 2.71 -2.53 -6.25
C ALA A 165 4.01 -1.72 -6.32
N ILE A 166 4.86 -1.82 -5.28
CA ILE A 166 6.13 -1.09 -5.18
C ILE A 166 7.26 -2.10 -5.28
N ALA A 167 8.22 -1.89 -6.18
CA ALA A 167 9.39 -2.75 -6.36
C ALA A 167 9.01 -4.24 -6.41
N ASN A 168 7.95 -4.59 -7.17
CA ASN A 168 7.54 -5.98 -7.30
C ASN A 168 8.54 -6.74 -8.18
N HIS A 169 8.70 -8.04 -7.91
CA HIS A 169 9.66 -8.90 -8.59
C HIS A 169 8.99 -10.16 -9.15
N VAL A 170 7.86 -9.97 -9.84
CA VAL A 170 7.04 -11.09 -10.33
C VAL A 170 7.76 -12.00 -11.31
N ALA A 171 8.67 -11.47 -12.14
CA ALA A 171 9.46 -12.27 -13.06
C ALA A 171 10.76 -12.82 -12.44
N GLY A 172 11.03 -12.54 -11.16
CA GLY A 172 12.20 -13.00 -10.43
C GLY A 172 13.17 -11.89 -10.06
N LEU A 173 14.22 -12.28 -9.37
CA LEU A 173 15.32 -11.43 -8.91
C LEU A 173 16.61 -11.82 -9.66
N GLU A 174 17.41 -10.82 -10.04
CA GLU A 174 18.71 -11.03 -10.68
C GLU A 174 19.63 -11.87 -9.79
N GLY A 175 20.37 -12.78 -10.38
CA GLY A 175 21.25 -13.70 -9.65
C GLY A 175 20.51 -14.82 -8.89
N MET A 176 19.17 -14.86 -8.91
CA MET A 176 18.37 -15.90 -8.26
C MET A 176 17.54 -16.68 -9.29
N ASN A 177 16.43 -16.13 -9.70
CA ASN A 177 15.45 -16.81 -10.55
C ASN A 177 14.91 -15.95 -11.71
N LEU A 178 15.50 -14.77 -11.95
CA LEU A 178 15.17 -13.98 -13.13
C LEU A 178 15.73 -14.68 -14.38
N PRO A 179 14.93 -14.96 -15.43
CA PRO A 179 15.44 -15.57 -16.64
C PRO A 179 16.48 -14.69 -17.32
N GLN A 180 17.59 -15.30 -17.75
CA GLN A 180 18.65 -14.61 -18.48
C GLN A 180 18.13 -14.08 -19.84
N GLY A 181 18.47 -12.84 -20.18
CA GLY A 181 18.04 -12.23 -21.44
C GLY A 181 16.52 -12.00 -21.53
N LEU A 182 15.85 -11.90 -20.36
CA LEU A 182 14.43 -11.61 -20.32
C LEU A 182 14.12 -10.35 -21.13
N ALA A 183 13.13 -10.45 -22.01
CA ALA A 183 12.53 -9.33 -22.72
C ALA A 183 11.01 -9.32 -22.52
N LEU A 184 10.37 -8.17 -22.65
CA LEU A 184 8.92 -8.05 -22.58
C LEU A 184 8.37 -7.62 -23.94
N ASP A 185 7.28 -8.24 -24.35
CA ASP A 185 6.51 -7.78 -25.48
C ASP A 185 6.02 -6.35 -25.21
N SER A 186 6.26 -5.44 -26.12
CA SER A 186 6.01 -4.01 -25.95
C SER A 186 4.52 -3.65 -25.83
N GLN A 187 3.64 -4.44 -26.42
CA GLN A 187 2.19 -4.21 -26.40
C GLN A 187 1.53 -4.84 -25.21
N THR A 188 1.87 -6.08 -24.90
CA THR A 188 1.21 -6.87 -23.86
C THR A 188 1.95 -6.91 -22.53
N GLY A 189 3.27 -6.68 -22.56
CA GLY A 189 4.14 -6.90 -21.40
C GLY A 189 4.45 -8.37 -21.14
N LYS A 190 4.12 -9.29 -22.10
CA LYS A 190 4.38 -10.73 -21.97
C LYS A 190 5.88 -10.99 -21.90
N PRO A 191 6.37 -11.71 -20.88
CA PRO A 191 7.78 -12.11 -20.81
C PRO A 191 8.14 -13.09 -21.91
N SER A 192 9.34 -12.94 -22.50
CA SER A 192 9.90 -13.86 -23.51
C SER A 192 10.20 -15.24 -22.91
N SER A 193 10.50 -15.30 -21.62
CA SER A 193 10.70 -16.52 -20.83
C SER A 193 10.11 -16.32 -19.44
N MET A 194 9.69 -17.42 -18.81
CA MET A 194 9.00 -17.38 -17.51
C MET A 194 9.60 -18.42 -16.58
N ASN A 195 10.03 -17.99 -15.39
CA ASN A 195 10.40 -18.89 -14.32
C ASN A 195 9.16 -19.57 -13.71
N GLU A 196 9.36 -20.54 -12.84
CA GLU A 196 8.28 -21.30 -12.18
C GLU A 196 7.31 -20.37 -11.41
N GLN A 197 7.83 -19.41 -10.68
CA GLN A 197 7.04 -18.40 -9.95
C GLN A 197 6.07 -17.66 -10.88
N TYR A 198 6.58 -17.19 -12.02
CA TYR A 198 5.74 -16.45 -12.98
C TYR A 198 4.70 -17.34 -13.64
N GLN A 199 5.07 -18.58 -13.96
CA GLN A 199 4.15 -19.57 -14.54
C GLN A 199 2.98 -19.86 -13.59
N GLN A 200 3.23 -20.01 -12.30
CA GLN A 200 2.17 -20.17 -11.28
C GLN A 200 1.24 -18.95 -11.26
N LEU A 201 1.81 -17.74 -11.31
CA LEU A 201 1.05 -16.49 -11.27
C LEU A 201 0.20 -16.24 -12.55
N LEU A 202 0.44 -16.97 -13.65
CA LEU A 202 -0.43 -16.88 -14.84
C LEU A 202 -1.90 -17.22 -14.53
N GLY A 203 -2.15 -18.06 -13.53
CA GLY A 203 -3.50 -18.36 -13.06
C GLY A 203 -4.30 -17.12 -12.61
N LEU A 204 -3.63 -16.02 -12.25
CA LEU A 204 -4.30 -14.75 -11.95
C LEU A 204 -5.14 -14.24 -13.12
N ARG A 205 -4.75 -14.53 -14.35
CA ARG A 205 -5.48 -14.14 -15.57
C ARG A 205 -6.84 -14.80 -15.70
N GLU A 206 -7.04 -15.92 -14.99
CA GLU A 206 -8.28 -16.71 -15.00
C GLU A 206 -9.17 -16.41 -13.79
N VAL A 207 -8.55 -16.14 -12.62
CA VAL A 207 -9.31 -15.92 -11.38
C VAL A 207 -9.71 -14.46 -11.18
N TYR A 208 -9.15 -13.52 -11.94
CA TYR A 208 -9.48 -12.12 -11.82
C TYR A 208 -10.64 -11.72 -12.71
N PRO A 209 -11.71 -11.15 -12.14
CA PRO A 209 -12.76 -10.53 -12.92
C PRO A 209 -12.21 -9.33 -13.69
N GLU A 210 -12.62 -9.18 -14.94
CA GLU A 210 -12.29 -7.99 -15.72
C GLU A 210 -12.72 -6.71 -14.98
N ASN A 211 -11.86 -5.70 -14.99
CA ASN A 211 -12.12 -4.36 -14.46
C ASN A 211 -12.35 -4.26 -12.93
N GLN A 212 -11.96 -5.27 -12.15
CA GLN A 212 -12.13 -5.20 -10.69
C GLN A 212 -11.07 -4.35 -10.02
N ILE A 213 -9.80 -4.41 -10.43
CA ILE A 213 -8.67 -3.78 -9.76
C ILE A 213 -8.01 -2.70 -10.62
N ASP A 214 -7.86 -1.50 -10.02
CA ASP A 214 -6.95 -0.47 -10.53
C ASP A 214 -5.55 -0.75 -9.98
N VAL A 215 -4.57 -1.06 -10.82
CA VAL A 215 -3.19 -1.35 -10.41
C VAL A 215 -2.27 -0.17 -10.74
N LEU A 216 -1.56 0.34 -9.72
CA LEU A 216 -0.45 1.26 -9.85
C LEU A 216 0.85 0.50 -9.58
N ASN A 217 1.69 0.36 -10.59
CA ASN A 217 2.99 -0.30 -10.49
C ASN A 217 4.11 0.75 -10.41
N ILE A 218 4.83 0.77 -9.28
CA ILE A 218 5.91 1.71 -8.99
C ILE A 218 7.22 0.93 -8.91
N TYR A 219 8.20 1.36 -9.70
CA TYR A 219 9.55 0.82 -9.67
C TYR A 219 10.56 1.97 -9.77
N GLY A 220 11.69 1.83 -9.08
CA GLY A 220 12.74 2.84 -9.02
C GLY A 220 13.77 2.65 -10.10
N ASP A 221 14.48 3.73 -10.43
CA ASP A 221 15.67 3.68 -11.29
C ASP A 221 16.75 4.57 -10.68
N ILE A 222 17.83 3.93 -10.22
CA ILE A 222 19.03 4.60 -9.72
C ILE A 222 20.15 4.58 -10.76
N GLY A 223 19.84 4.17 -11.98
CA GLY A 223 20.73 3.90 -13.09
C GLY A 223 20.77 2.41 -13.43
N GLY A 224 20.71 2.06 -14.73
CA GLY A 224 20.72 0.67 -15.18
C GLY A 224 19.38 -0.07 -15.11
N GLU A 225 18.28 0.67 -15.10
CA GLU A 225 16.92 0.10 -15.00
C GLU A 225 16.68 -0.77 -13.76
N THR A 226 17.16 -0.33 -12.61
CA THR A 226 17.03 -1.01 -11.33
C THR A 226 16.86 -0.02 -10.18
N ASP A 227 16.21 -0.43 -9.10
CA ASP A 227 16.21 0.27 -7.81
C ASP A 227 17.38 -0.14 -6.90
N GLY A 228 18.33 -0.96 -7.43
CA GLY A 228 19.47 -1.52 -6.73
C GLY A 228 19.22 -2.94 -6.18
N SER A 229 17.97 -3.43 -6.22
CA SER A 229 17.59 -4.78 -5.76
C SER A 229 16.72 -5.51 -6.77
N VAL A 230 15.84 -4.80 -7.45
CA VAL A 230 14.89 -5.33 -8.42
C VAL A 230 15.12 -4.67 -9.77
N LEU A 231 15.36 -5.48 -10.81
CA LEU A 231 15.40 -4.96 -12.17
C LEU A 231 13.99 -4.53 -12.61
N ASN A 232 13.89 -3.37 -13.24
CA ASN A 232 12.62 -2.80 -13.68
C ASN A 232 11.86 -3.71 -14.64
N ILE A 233 12.57 -4.55 -15.40
CA ILE A 233 11.95 -5.52 -16.30
C ILE A 233 11.11 -6.54 -15.55
N SER A 234 11.56 -6.97 -14.34
CA SER A 234 10.78 -7.87 -13.48
C SER A 234 9.51 -7.20 -12.99
N SER A 235 9.61 -5.94 -12.54
CA SER A 235 8.44 -5.16 -12.10
C SER A 235 7.45 -4.90 -13.25
N LYS A 236 7.95 -4.54 -14.43
CA LYS A 236 7.15 -4.25 -15.62
C LYS A 236 6.35 -5.46 -16.11
N ALA A 237 6.85 -6.69 -15.88
CA ALA A 237 6.17 -7.94 -16.22
C ALA A 237 4.80 -8.13 -15.50
N LEU A 238 4.55 -7.42 -14.40
CA LEU A 238 3.25 -7.44 -13.71
C LEU A 238 2.09 -7.08 -14.65
N ARG A 239 2.33 -6.23 -15.63
CA ARG A 239 1.31 -5.81 -16.60
C ARG A 239 0.65 -6.99 -17.30
N TYR A 240 1.39 -8.00 -17.69
CA TYR A 240 0.83 -9.13 -18.43
C TYR A 240 -0.11 -9.97 -17.56
N LEU A 241 0.13 -10.09 -16.25
CA LEU A 241 -0.74 -10.81 -15.35
C LEU A 241 -2.14 -10.16 -15.23
N PHE A 242 -2.22 -8.84 -15.47
CA PHE A 242 -3.45 -8.05 -15.36
C PHE A 242 -3.92 -7.44 -16.68
N LEU A 243 -3.41 -7.92 -17.82
CA LEU A 243 -3.63 -7.27 -19.11
C LEU A 243 -5.13 -7.16 -19.49
N GLN A 244 -5.93 -8.15 -19.17
CA GLN A 244 -7.38 -8.10 -19.40
C GLN A 244 -8.07 -7.00 -18.62
N ILE A 245 -7.52 -6.65 -17.44
CA ILE A 245 -8.01 -5.62 -16.54
C ILE A 245 -7.59 -4.23 -16.99
N LEU A 246 -6.38 -4.11 -17.58
CA LEU A 246 -5.78 -2.83 -17.94
C LEU A 246 -6.22 -2.28 -19.32
N MET A 247 -6.77 -3.11 -20.20
CA MET A 247 -7.20 -2.71 -21.55
C MET A 247 -8.37 -1.72 -21.55
N SER A 248 -9.16 -1.65 -20.49
CA SER A 248 -10.32 -0.75 -20.39
C SER A 248 -10.01 0.63 -19.83
N ARG A 249 -8.84 0.84 -19.23
CA ARG A 249 -8.42 2.14 -18.69
C ARG A 249 -6.97 2.43 -19.03
N LYS A 250 -6.69 3.62 -19.60
CA LYS A 250 -5.32 4.13 -19.80
C LYS A 250 -4.64 4.21 -18.44
N SER A 251 -3.91 3.18 -18.05
CA SER A 251 -3.09 3.18 -16.86
C SER A 251 -2.01 4.24 -16.97
N LEU A 252 -2.00 5.18 -16.04
CA LEU A 252 -0.90 6.11 -15.87
C LEU A 252 0.27 5.33 -15.25
N MET A 253 1.11 4.72 -16.09
CA MET A 253 2.46 4.33 -15.68
C MET A 253 3.28 5.61 -15.58
N LYS A 254 3.56 6.08 -14.39
CA LYS A 254 4.48 7.19 -14.14
C LYS A 254 5.78 6.63 -13.59
N LEU A 255 6.82 6.71 -14.40
CA LEU A 255 8.20 6.48 -13.98
C LEU A 255 8.54 7.55 -12.92
N MET A 256 9.02 7.13 -11.76
CA MET A 256 9.45 8.05 -10.70
C MET A 256 10.88 7.70 -10.30
N SER A 257 11.76 8.69 -10.27
CA SER A 257 13.12 8.55 -9.76
C SER A 257 13.12 8.28 -8.25
N SER A 258 14.18 7.67 -7.74
CA SER A 258 14.32 7.23 -6.34
C SER A 258 14.04 8.32 -5.28
N GLN A 259 14.32 9.58 -5.61
CA GLN A 259 14.03 10.71 -4.71
C GLN A 259 12.56 11.13 -4.68
N THR A 260 11.78 10.78 -5.69
CA THR A 260 10.36 11.15 -5.83
C THR A 260 9.42 10.06 -5.31
N MET A 261 9.94 8.86 -5.00
CA MET A 261 9.18 7.68 -4.56
C MET A 261 8.36 7.93 -3.28
N PHE A 262 8.78 8.86 -2.43
CA PHE A 262 8.13 9.18 -1.16
C PHE A 262 6.97 10.18 -1.27
N TRP A 263 6.77 10.87 -2.41
CA TRP A 263 5.80 11.98 -2.52
C TRP A 263 4.57 11.66 -3.36
N ALA A 264 4.46 10.50 -3.97
CA ALA A 264 3.48 10.25 -5.04
C ALA A 264 2.28 9.39 -4.69
N ILE A 265 2.07 8.99 -3.45
CA ILE A 265 0.75 8.50 -3.05
C ILE A 265 -0.15 9.72 -2.83
N ARG A 266 -0.38 10.48 -3.91
CA ARG A 266 -1.49 11.42 -3.95
C ARG A 266 -2.75 10.61 -4.20
N TRP A 267 -3.59 10.48 -3.21
CA TRP A 267 -4.97 10.06 -3.35
C TRP A 267 -5.76 11.14 -4.12
N THR A 268 -5.42 11.35 -5.39
CA THR A 268 -6.07 12.38 -6.19
C THR A 268 -7.44 11.89 -6.64
N LYS A 269 -8.46 12.72 -6.39
CA LYS A 269 -9.75 12.65 -7.07
C LYS A 269 -9.49 12.65 -8.58
N VAL A 270 -9.65 11.53 -9.25
CA VAL A 270 -9.74 11.51 -10.71
C VAL A 270 -11.06 12.19 -11.04
N LYS A 271 -11.00 13.42 -11.57
CA LYS A 271 -12.16 14.05 -12.16
C LYS A 271 -12.65 13.13 -13.28
N SER A 272 -13.79 12.48 -13.11
CA SER A 272 -14.50 11.84 -14.19
C SER A 272 -15.00 12.97 -15.11
N ASN A 273 -14.30 13.23 -16.20
CA ASN A 273 -14.93 13.88 -17.32
C ASN A 273 -15.89 12.86 -17.93
N LYS A 274 -17.17 12.92 -17.55
CA LYS A 274 -18.23 12.38 -18.38
C LYS A 274 -18.51 13.40 -19.50
N PRO A 275 -18.71 12.93 -20.75
CA PRO A 275 -19.18 13.79 -21.83
C PRO A 275 -20.56 14.36 -21.54
#